data_47a9254572c6ba471129ad56c99de737
#
_entry.id   47a9254572c6ba471129ad56c99de737
#
_cell.length_a   1.000
_cell.length_b   1.000
_cell.length_c   1.000
_cell.angle_alpha   90.00
_cell.angle_beta   90.00
_cell.angle_gamma   90.00
#
_symmetry.space_group_name_H-M   'P 1'
#
loop_
_entity.id
_entity.type
_entity.pdbx_description
1 polymer ?
#
loop_
_entity_poly.entity_id
_entity_poly.type
_entity_poly.pdbx_seq_one_letter_code
_entity_poly.pdbx_strand_id
1 'polypeptide(L)'
;MSSLNTDFNELMERVRAGREFGHASFEPIFYLIFDPQKILKIKRQLPAWAAKLRNEGWDVHVFSMAKAVQEVFDEMPVFVKKTWEKQDSAALENRDAAANLGLQWQKTNKSLAEALTKKNALQNKLEAKLSDLEGKSNSILLVSDIEALHPYLRIGSMESQLQGKFHVPTIFFYPGMRTGKTQLKFLGFYPEDGNYRSVHVGG
;
A
#
# COMPACT_ATOMS: atom_id res chain seq x y z
N MET A 1 24.39 -5.55 -1.04
CA MET A 1 22.92 -5.53 -1.17
C MET A 1 22.36 -6.78 -0.54
N SER A 2 21.53 -6.65 0.47
CA SER A 2 20.85 -7.75 1.12
C SER A 2 19.88 -8.43 0.13
N SER A 3 19.58 -9.72 0.34
CA SER A 3 18.58 -10.39 -0.49
C SER A 3 17.18 -10.09 0.06
N LEU A 4 16.14 -10.07 -0.81
CA LEU A 4 14.75 -9.88 -0.37
C LEU A 4 14.32 -10.86 0.73
N ASN A 5 14.83 -12.09 0.69
CA ASN A 5 14.55 -13.09 1.72
C ASN A 5 15.26 -12.76 3.04
N THR A 6 16.46 -12.20 2.99
CA THR A 6 17.17 -11.74 4.18
C THR A 6 16.42 -10.59 4.84
N ASP A 7 16.00 -9.60 4.05
CA ASP A 7 15.23 -8.45 4.53
C ASP A 7 13.87 -8.91 5.13
N PHE A 8 13.19 -9.85 4.47
CA PHE A 8 11.94 -10.39 5.00
C PHE A 8 12.13 -11.17 6.31
N ASN A 9 13.19 -11.96 6.43
CA ASN A 9 13.50 -12.68 7.69
C ASN A 9 13.83 -11.69 8.81
N GLU A 10 14.69 -10.68 8.56
CA GLU A 10 14.97 -9.60 9.53
C GLU A 10 13.68 -8.91 9.98
N LEU A 11 12.79 -8.58 9.02
CA LEU A 11 11.50 -7.98 9.34
C LEU A 11 10.70 -8.87 10.29
N MET A 12 10.65 -10.18 10.04
CA MET A 12 9.89 -11.11 10.88
C MET A 12 10.50 -11.27 12.28
N GLU A 13 11.81 -11.16 12.43
CA GLU A 13 12.46 -11.09 13.75
C GLU A 13 11.98 -9.86 14.53
N ARG A 14 11.92 -8.69 13.88
CA ARG A 14 11.41 -7.46 14.49
C ARG A 14 9.92 -7.54 14.83
N VAL A 15 9.11 -8.19 13.99
CA VAL A 15 7.68 -8.45 14.27
C VAL A 15 7.52 -9.30 15.53
N ARG A 16 8.33 -10.36 15.69
CA ARG A 16 8.29 -11.23 16.88
C ARG A 16 8.76 -10.48 18.12
N ALA A 17 9.85 -9.72 18.04
CA ALA A 17 10.36 -8.89 19.14
C ALA A 17 9.34 -7.83 19.59
N GLY A 18 8.61 -7.22 18.66
CA GLY A 18 7.55 -6.24 18.99
C GLY A 18 6.39 -6.84 19.81
N ARG A 19 6.14 -8.15 19.67
CA ARG A 19 5.16 -8.87 20.52
C ARG A 19 5.62 -9.02 21.99
N GLU A 20 6.93 -9.16 22.19
CA GLU A 20 7.50 -9.36 23.53
C GLU A 20 7.54 -8.05 24.34
N PHE A 21 7.66 -6.92 23.68
CA PHE A 21 7.83 -5.62 24.34
C PHE A 21 6.53 -4.91 24.72
N GLY A 22 5.35 -5.40 24.39
CA GLY A 22 4.03 -5.04 24.95
C GLY A 22 3.76 -3.58 25.25
N HIS A 23 4.45 -2.62 24.61
CA HIS A 23 4.22 -1.20 24.89
C HIS A 23 2.90 -0.74 24.27
N ALA A 24 1.96 -0.38 25.11
CA ALA A 24 0.62 0.08 24.77
C ALA A 24 0.58 1.33 23.86
N SER A 25 1.72 1.92 23.53
CA SER A 25 1.85 3.14 22.71
C SER A 25 2.44 2.90 21.32
N PHE A 26 2.80 1.66 20.96
CA PHE A 26 3.44 1.37 19.69
C PHE A 26 2.51 0.56 18.78
N GLU A 27 2.07 1.18 17.71
CA GLU A 27 1.32 0.46 16.66
C GLU A 27 2.26 -0.48 15.91
N PRO A 28 1.89 -1.75 15.72
CA PRO A 28 2.75 -2.75 15.09
C PRO A 28 2.77 -2.60 13.57
N ILE A 29 3.28 -1.47 13.08
CA ILE A 29 3.38 -1.13 11.66
C ILE A 29 4.81 -1.36 11.19
N PHE A 30 4.95 -2.11 10.11
CA PHE A 30 6.23 -2.50 9.54
C PHE A 30 6.26 -2.25 8.03
N TYR A 31 7.39 -1.79 7.52
CA TYR A 31 7.64 -1.61 6.09
C TYR A 31 8.76 -2.50 5.62
N LEU A 32 8.49 -3.35 4.62
CA LEU A 32 9.50 -3.98 3.81
C LEU A 32 9.74 -3.12 2.59
N ILE A 33 10.88 -2.40 2.59
CA ILE A 33 11.24 -1.46 1.54
C ILE A 33 12.09 -2.18 0.49
N PHE A 34 11.76 -2.01 -0.77
CA PHE A 34 12.47 -2.65 -1.88
C PHE A 34 12.47 -1.79 -3.14
N ASP A 35 13.51 -1.99 -3.97
CA ASP A 35 13.62 -1.34 -5.27
C ASP A 35 12.38 -1.60 -6.13
N PRO A 36 11.74 -0.55 -6.69
CA PRO A 36 10.57 -0.70 -7.57
C PRO A 36 10.74 -1.69 -8.72
N GLN A 37 11.95 -1.89 -9.22
CA GLN A 37 12.25 -2.90 -10.25
C GLN A 37 11.99 -4.34 -9.77
N LYS A 38 11.89 -4.56 -8.46
CA LYS A 38 11.63 -5.86 -7.85
C LYS A 38 10.15 -6.14 -7.58
N ILE A 39 9.22 -5.25 -7.95
CA ILE A 39 7.77 -5.41 -7.71
C ILE A 39 7.28 -6.80 -8.16
N LEU A 40 7.56 -7.22 -9.38
CA LEU A 40 7.13 -8.54 -9.88
C LEU A 40 7.75 -9.71 -9.10
N LYS A 41 8.98 -9.54 -8.61
CA LYS A 41 9.63 -10.56 -7.79
C LYS A 41 8.96 -10.68 -6.42
N ILE A 42 8.60 -9.57 -5.80
CA ILE A 42 7.84 -9.55 -4.55
C ILE A 42 6.48 -10.24 -4.73
N LYS A 43 5.73 -9.88 -5.77
CA LYS A 43 4.42 -10.49 -6.07
C LYS A 43 4.50 -12.02 -6.22
N ARG A 44 5.56 -12.52 -6.84
CA ARG A 44 5.79 -13.97 -6.98
C ARG A 44 6.21 -14.63 -5.67
N GLN A 45 6.90 -13.93 -4.77
CA GLN A 45 7.37 -14.48 -3.49
C GLN A 45 6.32 -14.40 -2.39
N LEU A 46 5.41 -13.45 -2.44
CA LEU A 46 4.41 -13.21 -1.40
C LEU A 46 3.60 -14.47 -1.01
N PRO A 47 3.11 -15.30 -1.95
CA PRO A 47 2.42 -16.54 -1.59
C PRO A 47 3.30 -17.52 -0.79
N ALA A 48 4.58 -17.65 -1.15
CA ALA A 48 5.52 -18.52 -0.45
C ALA A 48 5.82 -18.00 0.97
N TRP A 49 6.01 -16.69 1.14
CA TRP A 49 6.17 -16.07 2.46
C TRP A 49 4.91 -16.24 3.33
N ALA A 50 3.73 -16.04 2.74
CA ALA A 50 2.47 -16.27 3.46
C ALA A 50 2.32 -17.73 3.89
N ALA A 51 2.66 -18.70 3.03
CA ALA A 51 2.63 -20.12 3.37
C ALA A 51 3.64 -20.46 4.50
N LYS A 52 4.86 -19.91 4.42
CA LYS A 52 5.88 -20.06 5.49
C LYS A 52 5.33 -19.55 6.83
N LEU A 53 4.75 -18.35 6.87
CA LEU A 53 4.20 -17.78 8.08
C LEU A 53 3.05 -18.62 8.65
N ARG A 54 2.16 -19.17 7.80
CA ARG A 54 1.10 -20.09 8.24
C ARG A 54 1.67 -21.34 8.87
N ASN A 55 2.73 -21.92 8.31
CA ASN A 55 3.43 -23.07 8.88
C ASN A 55 4.09 -22.76 10.24
N GLU A 56 4.43 -21.48 10.48
CA GLU A 56 4.94 -20.98 11.76
C GLU A 56 3.81 -20.62 12.76
N GLY A 57 2.55 -20.90 12.44
CA GLY A 57 1.40 -20.70 13.32
C GLY A 57 0.73 -19.32 13.25
N TRP A 58 1.06 -18.49 12.21
CA TRP A 58 0.39 -17.25 12.00
C TRP A 58 -0.93 -17.42 11.23
N ASP A 59 -1.97 -16.67 11.65
CA ASP A 59 -3.17 -16.46 10.84
C ASP A 59 -2.89 -15.32 9.85
N VAL A 60 -2.51 -15.69 8.62
CA VAL A 60 -1.99 -14.74 7.63
C VAL A 60 -3.10 -14.23 6.73
N HIS A 61 -3.31 -12.93 6.77
CA HIS A 61 -4.22 -12.20 5.90
C HIS A 61 -3.44 -11.36 4.88
N VAL A 62 -3.92 -11.33 3.66
CA VAL A 62 -3.35 -10.50 2.59
C VAL A 62 -4.38 -9.48 2.14
N PHE A 63 -3.99 -8.21 2.15
CA PHE A 63 -4.77 -7.10 1.59
C PHE A 63 -4.03 -6.55 0.38
N SER A 64 -4.59 -6.77 -0.80
CA SER A 64 -4.05 -6.19 -2.04
C SER A 64 -4.63 -4.79 -2.25
N MET A 65 -3.77 -3.77 -2.25
CA MET A 65 -4.19 -2.40 -2.52
C MET A 65 -4.75 -2.26 -3.94
N ALA A 66 -4.17 -2.97 -4.91
CA ALA A 66 -4.68 -2.99 -6.29
C ALA A 66 -6.13 -3.52 -6.36
N LYS A 67 -6.42 -4.61 -5.63
CA LYS A 67 -7.77 -5.15 -5.57
C LYS A 67 -8.75 -4.18 -4.89
N ALA A 68 -8.33 -3.54 -3.81
CA ALA A 68 -9.17 -2.55 -3.11
C ALA A 68 -9.46 -1.33 -3.98
N VAL A 69 -8.47 -0.84 -4.74
CA VAL A 69 -8.64 0.23 -5.74
C VAL A 69 -9.62 -0.19 -6.83
N GLN A 70 -9.46 -1.41 -7.37
CA GLN A 70 -10.38 -1.97 -8.37
C GLN A 70 -11.82 -2.01 -7.84
N GLU A 71 -12.03 -2.52 -6.64
CA GLU A 71 -13.35 -2.61 -6.01
C GLU A 71 -14.01 -1.23 -5.84
N VAL A 72 -13.24 -0.20 -5.42
CA VAL A 72 -13.77 1.17 -5.35
C VAL A 72 -14.23 1.66 -6.72
N PHE A 73 -13.47 1.39 -7.78
CA PHE A 73 -13.85 1.79 -9.13
C PHE A 73 -15.04 0.99 -9.66
N ASP A 74 -15.13 -0.30 -9.33
CA ASP A 74 -16.27 -1.15 -9.72
C ASP A 74 -17.59 -0.71 -9.07
N GLU A 75 -17.53 -0.19 -7.85
CA GLU A 75 -18.67 0.37 -7.12
C GLU A 75 -19.14 1.73 -7.67
N MET A 76 -18.35 2.39 -8.53
CA MET A 76 -18.75 3.67 -9.12
C MET A 76 -19.93 3.52 -10.08
N PRO A 77 -20.83 4.52 -10.11
CA PRO A 77 -21.97 4.54 -11.04
C PRO A 77 -21.52 4.41 -12.50
N VAL A 78 -22.31 3.69 -13.31
CA VAL A 78 -21.99 3.42 -14.73
C VAL A 78 -21.71 4.71 -15.52
N PHE A 79 -22.44 5.80 -15.24
CA PHE A 79 -22.23 7.08 -15.93
C PHE A 79 -20.86 7.70 -15.62
N VAL A 80 -20.32 7.50 -14.40
CA VAL A 80 -18.96 7.95 -14.02
C VAL A 80 -17.92 7.17 -14.79
N LYS A 81 -18.04 5.83 -14.82
CA LYS A 81 -17.13 4.94 -15.59
C LYS A 81 -17.12 5.29 -17.07
N LYS A 82 -18.29 5.51 -17.68
CA LYS A 82 -18.39 5.97 -19.08
C LYS A 82 -17.77 7.35 -19.32
N THR A 83 -17.76 8.22 -18.31
CA THR A 83 -17.07 9.52 -18.41
C THR A 83 -15.57 9.33 -18.46
N TRP A 84 -15.01 8.44 -17.63
CA TRP A 84 -13.57 8.10 -17.67
C TRP A 84 -13.17 7.48 -19.01
N GLU A 85 -13.95 6.52 -19.54
CA GLU A 85 -13.71 5.91 -20.85
C GLU A 85 -13.68 6.96 -21.97
N LYS A 86 -14.62 7.91 -21.97
CA LYS A 86 -14.65 9.02 -22.94
C LYS A 86 -13.44 9.94 -22.80
N GLN A 87 -13.01 10.25 -21.59
CA GLN A 87 -11.84 11.09 -21.35
C GLN A 87 -10.56 10.42 -21.84
N ASP A 88 -10.41 9.12 -21.62
CA ASP A 88 -9.26 8.34 -22.08
C ASP A 88 -9.26 8.21 -23.61
N SER A 89 -10.40 7.94 -24.25
CA SER A 89 -10.53 7.87 -25.69
C SER A 89 -10.19 9.21 -26.35
N ALA A 90 -10.71 10.31 -25.81
CA ALA A 90 -10.41 11.65 -26.31
C ALA A 90 -8.92 12.02 -26.13
N ALA A 91 -8.27 11.55 -25.06
CA ALA A 91 -6.84 11.72 -24.86
C ALA A 91 -6.00 10.95 -25.88
N LEU A 92 -6.46 9.78 -26.31
CA LEU A 92 -5.79 8.94 -27.31
C LEU A 92 -5.96 9.49 -28.75
N GLU A 93 -7.13 10.04 -29.07
CA GLU A 93 -7.44 10.60 -30.39
C GLU A 93 -6.71 11.92 -30.66
N ASN A 94 -6.43 12.73 -29.62
CA ASN A 94 -5.77 14.03 -29.74
C ASN A 94 -4.24 13.96 -29.55
N ARG A 95 -3.58 12.91 -30.03
CA ARG A 95 -2.13 12.71 -29.89
C ARG A 95 -1.26 13.84 -30.45
N ASP A 96 -1.75 14.60 -31.40
CA ASP A 96 -1.00 15.69 -32.06
C ASP A 96 -0.93 16.99 -31.25
N ALA A 97 -1.68 17.09 -30.17
CA ALA A 97 -1.68 18.26 -29.28
C ALA A 97 -1.11 17.90 -27.91
N ALA A 98 0.22 17.79 -27.80
CA ALA A 98 0.93 17.41 -26.57
C ALA A 98 0.51 18.23 -25.33
N ALA A 99 0.13 19.50 -25.51
CA ALA A 99 -0.38 20.35 -24.44
C ALA A 99 -1.78 19.92 -23.95
N ASN A 100 -2.66 19.46 -24.85
CA ASN A 100 -4.01 19.00 -24.48
C ASN A 100 -4.00 17.59 -23.84
N LEU A 101 -3.06 16.74 -24.22
CA LEU A 101 -2.92 15.41 -23.65
C LEU A 101 -2.66 15.48 -22.14
N GLY A 102 -1.74 16.34 -21.71
CA GLY A 102 -1.41 16.54 -20.30
C GLY A 102 -2.61 17.01 -19.46
N LEU A 103 -3.42 17.92 -19.99
CA LEU A 103 -4.61 18.44 -19.30
C LEU A 103 -5.73 17.41 -19.18
N GLN A 104 -5.93 16.54 -20.17
CA GLN A 104 -6.96 15.50 -20.15
C GLN A 104 -6.59 14.39 -19.16
N TRP A 105 -5.35 13.92 -19.18
CA TRP A 105 -4.85 12.96 -18.18
C TRP A 105 -4.93 13.51 -16.76
N GLN A 106 -4.66 14.81 -16.56
CA GLN A 106 -4.82 15.43 -15.24
C GLN A 106 -6.29 15.41 -14.76
N LYS A 107 -7.26 15.64 -15.64
CA LYS A 107 -8.68 15.59 -15.29
C LYS A 107 -9.13 14.18 -14.91
N THR A 108 -8.74 13.18 -15.70
CA THR A 108 -9.04 11.78 -15.41
C THR A 108 -8.39 11.36 -14.08
N ASN A 109 -7.10 11.62 -13.90
CA ASN A 109 -6.39 11.30 -12.67
C ASN A 109 -7.00 11.97 -11.44
N LYS A 110 -7.42 13.23 -11.57
CA LYS A 110 -8.10 13.95 -10.49
C LYS A 110 -9.43 13.28 -10.13
N SER A 111 -10.24 12.93 -11.12
CA SER A 111 -11.52 12.26 -10.91
C SER A 111 -11.37 10.87 -10.30
N LEU A 112 -10.34 10.11 -10.70
CA LEU A 112 -9.99 8.82 -10.11
C LEU A 112 -9.52 8.97 -8.66
N ALA A 113 -8.66 9.95 -8.38
CA ALA A 113 -8.22 10.26 -7.01
C ALA A 113 -9.41 10.67 -6.12
N GLU A 114 -10.32 11.49 -6.63
CA GLU A 114 -11.54 11.88 -5.92
C GLU A 114 -12.44 10.67 -5.62
N ALA A 115 -12.55 9.70 -6.54
CA ALA A 115 -13.31 8.47 -6.29
C ALA A 115 -12.72 7.65 -5.14
N LEU A 116 -11.40 7.53 -5.06
CA LEU A 116 -10.70 6.79 -4.02
C LEU A 116 -10.78 7.47 -2.64
N THR A 117 -10.79 8.81 -2.62
CA THR A 117 -10.79 9.60 -1.37
C THR A 117 -12.18 9.98 -0.89
N LYS A 118 -13.18 10.00 -1.80
CA LYS A 118 -14.55 10.39 -1.47
C LYS A 118 -15.11 9.49 -0.36
N LYS A 119 -15.52 10.13 0.74
CA LYS A 119 -15.98 9.43 1.94
C LYS A 119 -14.99 8.40 2.48
N ASN A 120 -13.69 8.60 2.25
CA ASN A 120 -12.61 7.70 2.63
C ASN A 120 -12.77 6.27 2.04
N ALA A 121 -13.29 6.14 0.81
CA ALA A 121 -13.72 4.87 0.24
C ALA A 121 -12.63 3.78 0.31
N LEU A 122 -11.41 4.10 -0.13
CA LEU A 122 -10.30 3.15 -0.07
C LEU A 122 -9.81 2.91 1.36
N GLN A 123 -9.73 3.97 2.17
CA GLN A 123 -9.33 3.89 3.57
C GLN A 123 -10.28 2.99 4.37
N ASN A 124 -11.60 3.14 4.18
CA ASN A 124 -12.60 2.34 4.87
C ASN A 124 -12.45 0.83 4.58
N LYS A 125 -11.99 0.45 3.37
CA LYS A 125 -11.71 -0.96 3.05
C LYS A 125 -10.55 -1.51 3.88
N LEU A 126 -9.48 -0.74 4.05
CA LEU A 126 -8.36 -1.15 4.90
C LEU A 126 -8.75 -1.15 6.37
N GLU A 127 -9.48 -0.12 6.84
CA GLU A 127 -9.99 -0.03 8.22
C GLU A 127 -10.91 -1.21 8.56
N ALA A 128 -11.83 -1.57 7.68
CA ALA A 128 -12.69 -2.74 7.85
C ALA A 128 -11.86 -4.02 8.03
N LYS A 129 -10.79 -4.18 7.22
CA LYS A 129 -9.90 -5.33 7.35
C LYS A 129 -9.13 -5.33 8.67
N LEU A 130 -8.64 -4.18 9.13
CA LEU A 130 -7.97 -4.05 10.43
C LEU A 130 -8.92 -4.38 11.58
N SER A 131 -10.17 -3.88 11.53
CA SER A 131 -11.21 -4.17 12.53
C SER A 131 -11.58 -5.64 12.58
N ASP A 132 -11.65 -6.34 11.45
CA ASP A 132 -11.88 -7.79 11.40
C ASP A 132 -10.79 -8.61 12.11
N LEU A 133 -9.60 -8.04 12.24
CA LEU A 133 -8.44 -8.69 12.86
C LEU A 133 -8.23 -8.30 14.32
N GLU A 134 -8.97 -7.31 14.80
CA GLU A 134 -8.89 -6.86 16.19
C GLU A 134 -9.18 -8.02 17.15
N GLY A 135 -8.37 -8.16 18.20
CA GLY A 135 -8.50 -9.23 19.19
C GLY A 135 -7.99 -10.62 18.75
N LYS A 136 -7.53 -10.78 17.50
CA LYS A 136 -6.96 -12.04 17.01
C LYS A 136 -5.46 -12.09 17.27
N SER A 137 -5.03 -12.74 18.34
CA SER A 137 -3.65 -12.69 18.87
C SER A 137 -2.56 -13.18 17.90
N ASN A 138 -2.88 -14.09 16.98
CA ASN A 138 -1.91 -14.67 16.04
C ASN A 138 -2.06 -14.15 14.62
N SER A 139 -2.90 -13.14 14.39
CA SER A 139 -3.10 -12.58 13.05
C SER A 139 -1.96 -11.67 12.64
N ILE A 140 -1.65 -11.69 11.35
CA ILE A 140 -0.72 -10.79 10.68
C ILE A 140 -1.33 -10.34 9.36
N LEU A 141 -1.26 -9.04 9.07
CA LEU A 141 -1.75 -8.46 7.84
C LEU A 141 -0.59 -8.10 6.91
N LEU A 142 -0.61 -8.64 5.70
CA LEU A 142 0.33 -8.33 4.62
C LEU A 142 -0.36 -7.42 3.61
N VAL A 143 0.09 -6.17 3.50
CA VAL A 143 -0.47 -5.17 2.56
C VAL A 143 0.42 -5.08 1.34
N SER A 144 -0.08 -5.56 0.20
CA SER A 144 0.64 -5.61 -1.08
C SER A 144 0.10 -4.60 -2.10
N ASP A 145 0.81 -4.51 -3.22
CA ASP A 145 0.40 -3.71 -4.39
C ASP A 145 0.22 -2.21 -4.11
N ILE A 146 1.06 -1.65 -3.22
CA ILE A 146 0.99 -0.23 -2.84
C ILE A 146 1.22 0.68 -4.05
N GLU A 147 1.95 0.21 -5.06
CA GLU A 147 2.14 0.94 -6.31
C GLU A 147 0.83 1.27 -7.05
N ALA A 148 -0.24 0.54 -6.79
CA ALA A 148 -1.57 0.83 -7.34
C ALA A 148 -2.17 2.15 -6.83
N LEU A 149 -1.62 2.71 -5.76
CA LEU A 149 -2.01 4.05 -5.29
C LEU A 149 -1.49 5.16 -6.20
N HIS A 150 -0.44 4.89 -7.00
CA HIS A 150 0.09 5.86 -7.96
C HIS A 150 -0.86 6.03 -9.16
N PRO A 151 -1.12 7.27 -9.62
CA PRO A 151 -0.61 8.56 -9.11
C PRO A 151 -1.52 9.23 -8.06
N TYR A 152 -2.52 8.54 -7.56
CA TYR A 152 -3.69 9.09 -6.86
C TYR A 152 -3.44 9.44 -5.40
N LEU A 153 -2.79 8.53 -4.66
CA LEU A 153 -2.67 8.60 -3.21
C LEU A 153 -1.27 8.20 -2.72
N ARG A 154 -1.00 8.53 -1.45
CA ARG A 154 0.20 8.09 -0.71
C ARG A 154 -0.22 7.23 0.47
N ILE A 155 0.50 6.14 0.71
CA ILE A 155 0.22 5.23 1.82
C ILE A 155 0.41 5.92 3.17
N GLY A 156 1.42 6.78 3.32
CA GLY A 156 1.66 7.53 4.57
C GLY A 156 0.48 8.42 4.96
N SER A 157 -0.23 8.98 3.98
CA SER A 157 -1.47 9.74 4.24
C SER A 157 -2.58 8.85 4.78
N MET A 158 -2.74 7.63 4.26
CA MET A 158 -3.71 6.67 4.77
C MET A 158 -3.33 6.15 6.17
N GLU A 159 -2.05 5.81 6.39
CA GLU A 159 -1.53 5.38 7.68
C GLU A 159 -1.83 6.41 8.77
N SER A 160 -1.55 7.69 8.50
CA SER A 160 -1.80 8.78 9.46
C SER A 160 -3.28 8.90 9.85
N GLN A 161 -4.19 8.65 8.91
CA GLN A 161 -5.64 8.70 9.16
C GLN A 161 -6.16 7.46 9.90
N LEU A 162 -5.45 6.33 9.82
CA LEU A 162 -5.77 5.07 10.49
C LEU A 162 -5.02 4.91 11.82
N GLN A 163 -4.39 5.97 12.33
CA GLN A 163 -3.70 5.94 13.62
C GLN A 163 -4.63 5.43 14.72
N GLY A 164 -4.14 4.50 15.55
CA GLY A 164 -4.92 3.86 16.59
C GLY A 164 -5.74 2.64 16.14
N LYS A 165 -5.66 2.26 14.86
CA LYS A 165 -6.42 1.12 14.29
C LYS A 165 -5.57 -0.13 14.03
N PHE A 166 -4.25 -0.02 14.13
CA PHE A 166 -3.34 -1.14 13.87
C PHE A 166 -3.13 -1.95 15.15
N HIS A 167 -3.97 -2.96 15.38
CA HIS A 167 -3.92 -3.83 16.57
C HIS A 167 -3.16 -5.13 16.32
N VAL A 168 -2.89 -5.47 15.06
CA VAL A 168 -2.13 -6.66 14.65
C VAL A 168 -0.90 -6.24 13.83
N PRO A 169 0.19 -7.02 13.84
CA PRO A 169 1.33 -6.76 12.97
C PRO A 169 0.88 -6.58 11.53
N THR A 170 1.13 -5.39 10.98
CA THR A 170 0.77 -5.01 9.62
C THR A 170 2.02 -4.68 8.83
N ILE A 171 2.31 -5.46 7.79
CA ILE A 171 3.49 -5.32 6.95
C ILE A 171 3.09 -4.71 5.61
N PHE A 172 3.60 -3.52 5.33
CA PHE A 172 3.48 -2.86 4.04
C PHE A 172 4.66 -3.22 3.13
N PHE A 173 4.38 -3.83 1.98
CA PHE A 173 5.39 -4.08 0.94
C PHE A 173 5.58 -2.81 0.11
N TYR A 174 6.61 -2.02 0.46
CA TYR A 174 6.79 -0.67 -0.05
C TYR A 174 7.82 -0.60 -1.18
N PRO A 175 7.39 -0.35 -2.43
CA PRO A 175 8.31 -0.12 -3.54
C PRO A 175 8.88 1.30 -3.45
N GLY A 176 10.16 1.42 -3.16
CA GLY A 176 10.80 2.72 -3.01
C GLY A 176 12.19 2.64 -2.40
N MET A 177 12.63 3.75 -1.87
CA MET A 177 13.94 3.91 -1.25
C MET A 177 13.80 4.52 0.13
N ARG A 178 14.68 4.12 1.03
CA ARG A 178 14.81 4.73 2.34
C ARG A 178 15.83 5.86 2.26
N THR A 179 15.45 7.04 2.75
CA THR A 179 16.31 8.21 2.87
C THR A 179 16.37 8.60 4.34
N GLY A 180 17.53 8.39 4.99
CA GLY A 180 17.65 8.63 6.44
C GLY A 180 16.99 7.56 7.31
N LYS A 181 16.55 7.95 8.53
CA LYS A 181 15.99 7.01 9.52
C LYS A 181 14.49 6.73 9.32
N THR A 182 13.72 7.76 8.94
CA THR A 182 12.25 7.73 8.91
C THR A 182 11.64 8.27 7.62
N GLN A 183 12.44 8.61 6.61
CA GLN A 183 11.99 9.16 5.35
C GLN A 183 12.00 8.09 4.26
N LEU A 184 10.93 8.05 3.49
CA LEU A 184 10.76 7.12 2.38
C LEU A 184 10.48 7.88 1.08
N LYS A 185 11.06 7.39 -0.01
CA LYS A 185 10.85 7.91 -1.36
C LYS A 185 10.08 6.90 -2.19
N PHE A 186 8.79 7.13 -2.37
CA PHE A 186 7.89 6.21 -3.08
C PHE A 186 8.28 6.07 -4.54
N LEU A 187 8.32 4.84 -5.05
CA LEU A 187 8.69 4.48 -6.42
C LEU A 187 10.04 5.06 -6.89
N GLY A 188 10.85 5.60 -5.99
CA GLY A 188 12.16 6.17 -6.30
C GLY A 188 12.15 7.56 -6.94
N PHE A 189 11.00 8.09 -7.37
CA PHE A 189 10.90 9.39 -8.04
C PHE A 189 10.00 10.42 -7.33
N TYR A 190 9.15 9.98 -6.41
CA TYR A 190 8.33 10.90 -5.64
C TYR A 190 9.17 11.70 -4.62
N PRO A 191 8.72 12.88 -4.20
CA PRO A 191 9.32 13.58 -3.08
C PRO A 191 9.37 12.69 -1.84
N GLU A 192 10.36 12.93 -0.99
CA GLU A 192 10.47 12.26 0.29
C GLU A 192 9.24 12.52 1.15
N ASP A 193 8.73 11.46 1.74
CA ASP A 193 7.62 11.49 2.68
C ASP A 193 8.16 11.07 4.06
N GLY A 194 7.87 11.85 5.08
CA GLY A 194 8.34 11.64 6.46
C GLY A 194 7.18 11.50 7.43
N ASN A 195 7.48 11.09 8.65
CA ASN A 195 6.55 10.81 9.76
C ASN A 195 5.99 9.39 9.86
N TYR A 196 6.68 8.41 9.33
CA TYR A 196 6.32 7.03 9.60
C TYR A 196 6.72 6.63 11.03
N ARG A 197 5.73 6.35 11.88
CA ARG A 197 5.93 5.79 13.23
C ARG A 197 6.05 4.27 13.18
N SER A 198 6.74 3.77 12.19
CA SER A 198 6.79 2.37 11.80
C SER A 198 8.22 1.85 11.78
N VAL A 199 8.38 0.54 11.83
CA VAL A 199 9.67 -0.13 11.69
C VAL A 199 9.97 -0.36 10.22
N HIS A 200 11.14 0.06 9.77
CA HIS A 200 11.58 -0.05 8.38
C HIS A 200 12.70 -1.07 8.23
N VAL A 201 12.57 -1.98 7.26
CA VAL A 201 13.59 -2.97 6.89
C VAL A 201 13.80 -2.94 5.37
N GLY A 202 15.05 -3.08 4.92
CA GLY A 202 15.43 -2.96 3.51
C GLY A 202 15.62 -1.51 3.05
N GLY A 203 15.72 -1.29 1.74
CA GLY A 203 15.88 0.03 1.08
C GLY A 203 17.30 0.34 0.62
#